data_f37436325f50ee961dbe5bccfac672ad
#
_entry.id   f37436325f50ee961dbe5bccfac672ad
#
_cell.length_a   1.000
_cell.length_b   1.000
_cell.length_c   1.000
_cell.angle_alpha   90.00
_cell.angle_beta   90.00
_cell.angle_gamma   90.00
#
_symmetry.space_group_name_H-M   'P 1'
#
loop_
_entity.id
_entity.type
_entity.pdbx_description
1 polymer ?
#
loop_
_entity_poly.entity_id
_entity_poly.type
_entity_poly.pdbx_seq_one_letter_code
_entity_poly.pdbx_strand_id
1 'polypeptide(L)'
;MINFFVDGQPIPQGSMKVINGYVIHSQGSALASWRSSIALAAKAAGAKPHLEPVEIDLEFTMKRPRTVTRQEPSVAPDLDKLIRAVLDGLTAIAYRDDGQVTSITASKTYGERPGVSVKVGAKLPVTLQ
;
A
#
# COMPACT_ATOMS: atom_id res chain seq x y z
N MET A 1 15.94 3.64 -6.64
CA MET A 1 14.47 3.52 -6.53
C MET A 1 14.02 2.24 -7.22
N ILE A 2 13.23 1.46 -6.55
CA ILE A 2 12.67 0.24 -7.14
C ILE A 2 11.21 0.45 -7.53
N ASN A 3 10.78 -0.27 -8.57
CA ASN A 3 9.41 -0.25 -9.07
C ASN A 3 8.90 -1.67 -9.16
N PHE A 4 7.66 -1.89 -8.73
CA PHE A 4 7.02 -3.19 -8.90
C PHE A 4 5.51 -3.04 -8.87
N PHE A 5 4.81 -4.06 -9.36
CA PHE A 5 3.36 -4.15 -9.34
C PHE A 5 2.94 -5.38 -8.54
N VAL A 6 1.93 -5.22 -7.69
CA VAL A 6 1.36 -6.31 -6.92
C VAL A 6 -0.05 -6.56 -7.43
N ASP A 7 -0.30 -7.74 -7.99
CA ASP A 7 -1.62 -8.14 -8.47
C ASP A 7 -2.56 -8.44 -7.31
N GLY A 8 -3.82 -8.15 -7.52
CA GLY A 8 -4.89 -8.49 -6.60
C GLY A 8 -5.66 -7.27 -6.14
N GLN A 9 -6.87 -7.50 -5.65
CA GLN A 9 -7.69 -6.41 -5.12
C GLN A 9 -7.01 -5.84 -3.88
N PRO A 10 -6.68 -4.54 -3.88
CA PRO A 10 -6.05 -3.93 -2.70
C PRO A 10 -6.91 -4.05 -1.46
N ILE A 11 -6.29 -4.38 -0.34
CA ILE A 11 -6.97 -4.61 0.94
C ILE A 11 -6.61 -3.48 1.90
N PRO A 12 -7.60 -2.84 2.53
CA PRO A 12 -7.34 -1.77 3.50
C PRO A 12 -6.96 -2.34 4.86
N GLN A 13 -6.19 -1.57 5.62
CA GLN A 13 -5.87 -1.85 7.00
C GLN A 13 -6.46 -0.77 7.90
N GLY A 14 -6.77 -1.14 9.14
CA GLY A 14 -7.25 -0.20 10.14
C GLY A 14 -8.72 -0.34 10.49
N SER A 15 -9.42 -1.29 9.84
CA SER A 15 -10.79 -1.60 10.21
C SER A 15 -10.78 -2.66 11.32
N MET A 16 -11.38 -2.32 12.47
CA MET A 16 -11.53 -3.23 13.59
C MET A 16 -12.98 -3.33 13.97
N LYS A 17 -13.39 -4.52 14.39
CA LYS A 17 -14.74 -4.77 14.92
C LYS A 17 -14.61 -5.38 16.30
N VAL A 18 -15.58 -5.06 17.18
CA VAL A 18 -15.70 -5.71 18.48
C VAL A 18 -16.84 -6.71 18.39
N ILE A 19 -16.52 -7.99 18.57
CA ILE A 19 -17.51 -9.09 18.55
C ILE A 19 -17.37 -9.85 19.87
N ASN A 20 -18.44 -9.90 20.63
CA ASN A 20 -18.46 -10.59 21.93
C ASN A 20 -17.33 -10.16 22.87
N GLY A 21 -16.99 -8.86 22.88
CA GLY A 21 -15.94 -8.31 23.71
C GLY A 21 -14.53 -8.48 23.16
N TYR A 22 -14.37 -9.15 22.03
CA TYR A 22 -13.05 -9.31 21.40
C TYR A 22 -12.90 -8.34 20.24
N VAL A 23 -11.70 -7.75 20.12
CA VAL A 23 -11.33 -6.89 18.99
C VAL A 23 -10.87 -7.79 17.86
N ILE A 24 -11.54 -7.69 16.71
CA ILE A 24 -11.21 -8.48 15.53
C ILE A 24 -10.96 -7.52 14.37
N HIS A 25 -9.82 -7.70 13.68
CA HIS A 25 -9.55 -6.96 12.45
C HIS A 25 -10.42 -7.52 11.33
N SER A 26 -11.21 -6.67 10.66
CA SER A 26 -11.95 -7.10 9.49
C SER A 26 -10.96 -7.49 8.38
N GLN A 27 -11.27 -8.55 7.63
CA GLN A 27 -10.42 -9.07 6.54
C GLN A 27 -9.02 -9.50 7.00
N GLY A 28 -8.88 -9.98 8.23
CA GLY A 28 -7.57 -10.30 8.81
C GLY A 28 -6.70 -11.23 7.96
N SER A 29 -7.25 -12.33 7.43
CA SER A 29 -6.48 -13.28 6.60
C SER A 29 -6.19 -12.72 5.21
N ALA A 30 -7.14 -12.00 4.61
CA ALA A 30 -6.95 -11.36 3.31
C ALA A 30 -5.90 -10.24 3.42
N LEU A 31 -5.92 -9.49 4.51
CA LEU A 31 -4.93 -8.43 4.75
C LEU A 31 -3.54 -9.03 4.93
N ALA A 32 -3.41 -10.12 5.68
CA ALA A 32 -2.12 -10.79 5.88
C ALA A 32 -1.57 -11.30 4.55
N SER A 33 -2.40 -11.91 3.71
CA SER A 33 -2.00 -12.36 2.38
C SER A 33 -1.59 -11.21 1.48
N TRP A 34 -2.33 -10.11 1.52
CA TRP A 34 -2.02 -8.91 0.75
C TRP A 34 -0.66 -8.33 1.14
N ARG A 35 -0.41 -8.19 2.45
CA ARG A 35 0.89 -7.71 2.94
C ARG A 35 2.03 -8.63 2.55
N SER A 36 1.81 -9.95 2.60
CA SER A 36 2.83 -10.93 2.16
C SER A 36 3.12 -10.80 0.68
N SER A 37 2.10 -10.59 -0.16
CA SER A 37 2.27 -10.39 -1.60
C SER A 37 3.11 -9.14 -1.88
N ILE A 38 2.87 -8.06 -1.14
CA ILE A 38 3.64 -6.82 -1.27
C ILE A 38 5.11 -7.08 -0.89
N ALA A 39 5.35 -7.74 0.24
CA ALA A 39 6.70 -8.05 0.71
C ALA A 39 7.46 -8.91 -0.30
N LEU A 40 6.82 -9.95 -0.84
CA LEU A 40 7.44 -10.84 -1.83
C LEU A 40 7.75 -10.10 -3.13
N ALA A 41 6.83 -9.26 -3.61
CA ALA A 41 7.06 -8.49 -4.82
C ALA A 41 8.20 -7.49 -4.64
N ALA A 42 8.27 -6.84 -3.47
CA ALA A 42 9.36 -5.92 -3.16
C ALA A 42 10.71 -6.64 -3.14
N LYS A 43 10.78 -7.81 -2.50
CA LYS A 43 12.01 -8.63 -2.47
C LYS A 43 12.42 -9.04 -3.88
N ALA A 44 11.47 -9.48 -4.70
CA ALA A 44 11.73 -9.87 -6.09
C ALA A 44 12.25 -8.70 -6.91
N ALA A 45 11.83 -7.48 -6.59
CA ALA A 45 12.30 -6.27 -7.26
C ALA A 45 13.66 -5.79 -6.74
N GLY A 46 14.24 -6.47 -5.77
CA GLY A 46 15.56 -6.15 -5.23
C GLY A 46 15.54 -5.21 -4.03
N ALA A 47 14.40 -5.09 -3.35
CA ALA A 47 14.31 -4.23 -2.18
C ALA A 47 15.27 -4.65 -1.07
N LYS A 48 15.91 -3.66 -0.45
CA LYS A 48 16.71 -3.82 0.75
C LYS A 48 16.34 -2.71 1.72
N PRO A 49 16.37 -2.96 3.04
CA PRO A 49 15.95 -1.94 4.00
C PRO A 49 16.84 -0.71 3.95
N HIS A 50 16.26 0.42 3.53
CA HIS A 50 16.91 1.71 3.61
C HIS A 50 17.05 2.14 5.08
N LEU A 51 18.08 2.91 5.38
CA LEU A 51 18.32 3.49 6.70
C LEU A 51 18.00 4.99 6.74
N GLU A 52 17.95 5.63 5.58
CA GLU A 52 17.67 7.06 5.41
C GLU A 52 16.17 7.30 5.22
N PRO A 53 15.73 8.56 5.19
CA PRO A 53 14.34 8.88 4.82
C PRO A 53 14.01 8.33 3.44
N VAL A 54 12.78 7.85 3.27
CA VAL A 54 12.32 7.27 2.01
C VAL A 54 11.09 8.01 1.49
N GLU A 55 10.93 7.98 0.16
CA GLU A 55 9.73 8.46 -0.51
C GLU A 55 9.05 7.30 -1.24
N ILE A 56 7.73 7.36 -1.31
CA ILE A 56 6.91 6.28 -1.87
C ILE A 56 5.86 6.88 -2.80
N ASP A 57 5.70 6.28 -3.97
CA ASP A 57 4.59 6.56 -4.88
C ASP A 57 3.74 5.31 -5.02
N LEU A 58 2.43 5.46 -4.82
CA LEU A 58 1.47 4.36 -4.89
C LEU A 58 0.35 4.70 -5.86
N GLU A 59 0.08 3.78 -6.78
CA GLU A 59 -1.08 3.87 -7.65
C GLU A 59 -1.91 2.61 -7.46
N PHE A 60 -3.05 2.76 -6.78
CA PHE A 60 -3.99 1.66 -6.56
C PHE A 60 -4.96 1.58 -7.72
N THR A 61 -5.14 0.38 -8.27
CA THR A 61 -6.15 0.10 -9.27
C THR A 61 -7.24 -0.76 -8.62
N MET A 62 -8.47 -0.27 -8.67
CA MET A 62 -9.64 -0.94 -8.13
C MET A 62 -10.48 -1.48 -9.28
N LYS A 63 -11.09 -2.64 -9.08
CA LYS A 63 -12.01 -3.18 -10.07
C LYS A 63 -13.35 -2.43 -9.97
N ARG A 64 -13.84 -1.93 -11.11
CA ARG A 64 -15.15 -1.29 -11.14
C ARG A 64 -16.25 -2.35 -11.09
N PRO A 65 -17.17 -2.28 -10.12
CA PRO A 65 -18.34 -3.16 -10.13
C PRO A 65 -19.20 -2.92 -11.39
N ARG A 66 -19.86 -3.96 -11.88
CA ARG A 66 -20.57 -3.92 -13.17
C ARG A 66 -21.65 -2.84 -13.26
N THR A 67 -22.31 -2.56 -12.14
CA THR A 67 -23.42 -1.61 -12.09
C THR A 67 -22.99 -0.17 -11.77
N VAL A 68 -21.69 0.06 -11.57
CA VAL A 68 -21.17 1.36 -11.16
C VAL A 68 -20.79 2.17 -12.40
N THR A 69 -21.29 3.41 -12.45
CA THR A 69 -21.03 4.33 -13.56
C THR A 69 -20.10 5.48 -13.18
N ARG A 70 -19.81 5.68 -11.89
CA ARG A 70 -18.88 6.75 -11.48
C ARG A 70 -17.51 6.52 -12.10
N GLN A 71 -16.80 7.60 -12.41
CA GLN A 71 -15.49 7.50 -13.06
C GLN A 71 -14.37 7.16 -12.09
N GLU A 72 -14.43 7.69 -10.87
CA GLU A 72 -13.39 7.43 -9.87
C GLU A 72 -13.98 6.68 -8.67
N PRO A 73 -13.16 5.82 -8.02
CA PRO A 73 -13.62 5.03 -6.88
C PRO A 73 -13.72 5.88 -5.60
N SER A 74 -14.62 6.87 -5.60
CA SER A 74 -14.81 7.79 -4.50
C SER A 74 -15.67 7.20 -3.38
N VAL A 75 -15.43 5.94 -3.06
CA VAL A 75 -16.11 5.15 -2.03
C VAL A 75 -15.07 4.31 -1.30
N ALA A 76 -15.47 3.67 -0.21
CA ALA A 76 -14.59 2.72 0.50
C ALA A 76 -14.06 1.65 -0.48
N PRO A 77 -12.85 1.13 -0.25
CA PRO A 77 -11.96 1.39 0.90
C PRO A 77 -11.26 2.75 0.79
N ASP A 78 -11.03 3.36 1.95
CA ASP A 78 -10.38 4.67 2.03
C ASP A 78 -8.92 4.60 1.61
N LEU A 79 -8.48 5.63 0.91
CA LEU A 79 -7.11 5.68 0.38
C LEU A 79 -6.05 5.58 1.49
N ASP A 80 -6.24 6.26 2.62
CA ASP A 80 -5.29 6.23 3.73
C ASP A 80 -5.13 4.82 4.31
N LYS A 81 -6.19 4.03 4.34
CA LYS A 81 -6.15 2.67 4.84
C LYS A 81 -5.49 1.70 3.86
N LEU A 82 -5.64 1.97 2.57
CA LEU A 82 -4.91 1.24 1.54
C LEU A 82 -3.41 1.54 1.62
N ILE A 83 -3.05 2.79 1.84
CA ILE A 83 -1.65 3.20 2.03
C ILE A 83 -1.05 2.49 3.25
N ARG A 84 -1.76 2.47 4.38
CA ARG A 84 -1.28 1.84 5.61
C ARG A 84 -0.94 0.37 5.39
N ALA A 85 -1.78 -0.36 4.66
CA ALA A 85 -1.53 -1.78 4.37
C ALA A 85 -0.22 -1.98 3.59
N VAL A 86 0.05 -1.12 2.62
CA VAL A 86 1.29 -1.17 1.83
C VAL A 86 2.50 -0.84 2.71
N LEU A 87 2.41 0.22 3.51
CA LEU A 87 3.53 0.61 4.39
C LEU A 87 3.89 -0.53 5.34
N ASP A 88 2.90 -1.21 5.90
CA ASP A 88 3.14 -2.34 6.79
C ASP A 88 3.76 -3.53 6.05
N GLY A 89 3.34 -3.77 4.81
CA GLY A 89 3.93 -4.82 3.98
C GLY A 89 5.38 -4.55 3.60
N LEU A 90 5.76 -3.27 3.49
CA LEU A 90 7.12 -2.87 3.13
C LEU A 90 8.05 -2.75 4.33
N THR A 91 7.52 -2.70 5.54
CA THR A 91 8.33 -2.57 6.77
C THR A 91 9.26 -3.76 6.92
N ALA A 92 10.52 -3.50 7.22
CA ALA A 92 11.62 -4.46 7.30
C ALA A 92 12.06 -5.02 5.93
N ILE A 93 11.38 -4.67 4.84
CA ILE A 93 11.71 -5.12 3.48
C ILE A 93 12.36 -3.98 2.69
N ALA A 94 11.71 -2.83 2.62
CA ALA A 94 12.19 -1.66 1.86
C ALA A 94 12.76 -0.57 2.77
N TYR A 95 12.44 -0.60 4.03
CA TYR A 95 12.95 0.29 5.07
C TYR A 95 12.81 -0.43 6.41
N ARG A 96 13.44 0.09 7.46
CA ARG A 96 13.40 -0.56 8.78
C ARG A 96 12.12 -0.25 9.54
N ASP A 97 11.67 1.00 9.44
CA ASP A 97 10.52 1.50 10.18
C ASP A 97 9.75 2.48 9.29
N ASP A 98 8.43 2.41 9.32
CA ASP A 98 7.58 3.30 8.51
C ASP A 98 7.71 4.77 8.93
N GLY A 99 8.26 5.05 10.11
CA GLY A 99 8.63 6.41 10.51
C GLY A 99 9.65 7.06 9.58
N GLN A 100 10.39 6.29 8.78
CA GLN A 100 11.32 6.81 7.78
C GLN A 100 10.62 7.38 6.55
N VAL A 101 9.36 7.05 6.34
CA VAL A 101 8.59 7.52 5.19
C VAL A 101 8.21 8.98 5.43
N THR A 102 8.83 9.88 4.67
CA THR A 102 8.63 11.32 4.83
C THR A 102 7.88 11.95 3.66
N SER A 103 7.62 11.18 2.61
CA SER A 103 6.89 11.66 1.44
C SER A 103 6.12 10.50 0.80
N ILE A 104 4.84 10.73 0.56
CA ILE A 104 3.98 9.74 -0.11
C ILE A 104 3.14 10.47 -1.15
N THR A 105 3.13 9.92 -2.37
CA THR A 105 2.15 10.28 -3.39
C THR A 105 1.28 9.06 -3.63
N ALA A 106 -0.03 9.22 -3.60
CA ALA A 106 -0.92 8.08 -3.76
C ALA A 106 -2.20 8.48 -4.47
N SER A 107 -2.74 7.54 -5.24
CA SER A 107 -4.02 7.67 -5.91
C SER A 107 -4.71 6.33 -6.02
N LYS A 108 -6.03 6.33 -6.19
CA LYS A 108 -6.78 5.13 -6.56
C LYS A 108 -7.67 5.43 -7.74
N THR A 109 -7.67 4.50 -8.70
CA THR A 109 -8.43 4.63 -9.94
C THR A 109 -9.11 3.30 -10.25
N TYR A 110 -10.09 3.32 -11.14
CA TYR A 110 -10.66 2.08 -11.68
C TYR A 110 -9.81 1.60 -12.85
N GLY A 111 -9.66 0.29 -12.98
CA GLY A 111 -8.96 -0.31 -14.10
C GLY A 111 -9.24 -1.80 -14.20
N GLU A 112 -8.75 -2.40 -15.26
CA GLU A 112 -9.03 -3.81 -15.54
C GLU A 112 -8.16 -4.76 -14.72
N ARG A 113 -6.96 -4.31 -14.32
CA ARG A 113 -6.02 -5.13 -13.56
C ARG A 113 -5.89 -4.58 -12.13
N PRO A 114 -6.69 -5.09 -11.18
CA PRO A 114 -6.59 -4.64 -9.81
C PRO A 114 -5.20 -4.90 -9.22
N GLY A 115 -4.74 -3.97 -8.42
CA GLY A 115 -3.43 -4.10 -7.79
C GLY A 115 -2.89 -2.77 -7.32
N VAL A 116 -1.59 -2.75 -7.01
CA VAL A 116 -0.90 -1.53 -6.65
C VAL A 116 0.44 -1.46 -7.37
N SER A 117 0.71 -0.32 -8.00
CA SER A 117 2.02 0.02 -8.52
C SER A 117 2.78 0.76 -7.43
N VAL A 118 3.98 0.29 -7.10
CA VAL A 118 4.79 0.81 -5.99
C VAL A 118 6.12 1.30 -6.52
N LYS A 119 6.49 2.53 -6.15
CA LYS A 119 7.84 3.05 -6.28
C LYS A 119 8.32 3.44 -4.91
N VAL A 120 9.49 2.97 -4.51
CA VAL A 120 10.05 3.28 -3.22
C VAL A 120 11.57 3.48 -3.35
N GLY A 121 12.07 4.48 -2.67
CA GLY A 121 13.51 4.75 -2.69
C GLY A 121 13.90 5.80 -1.68
N ALA A 122 15.19 6.04 -1.57
CA ALA A 122 15.72 7.06 -0.69
C ALA A 122 15.24 8.43 -1.16
N LYS A 123 14.77 9.23 -0.20
CA LYS A 123 14.40 10.61 -0.49
C LYS A 123 15.68 11.45 -0.55
N LEU A 124 15.89 12.09 -1.69
CA LEU A 124 17.07 12.93 -1.88
C LEU A 124 16.98 14.16 -0.98
N PRO A 125 18.10 14.58 -0.36
CA PRO A 125 18.10 15.79 0.46
C PRO A 125 17.79 17.02 -0.38
N VAL A 126 17.04 17.96 0.24
CA VAL A 126 16.79 19.26 -0.40
C VAL A 126 18.07 20.08 -0.32
N THR A 127 18.52 20.57 -1.48
CA THR A 127 19.67 21.46 -1.52
C THR A 127 19.24 22.87 -1.14
N LEU A 128 19.77 23.37 -0.04
CA LEU A 128 19.53 24.73 0.39
C LEU A 128 20.63 25.63 -0.22
N GLN A 129 20.20 26.67 -0.91
CA GLN A 129 21.11 27.64 -1.48
C GLN A 129 21.07 28.92 -0.70
#